data_2e881072a42e403c1b35869c35748905
#
_entry.id   2e881072a42e403c1b35869c35748905
#
_cell.length_a   1.000
_cell.length_b   1.000
_cell.length_c   1.000
_cell.angle_alpha   90.00
_cell.angle_beta   90.00
_cell.angle_gamma   90.00
#
_symmetry.space_group_name_H-M   'P 1'
#
loop_
_entity.id
_entity.type
_entity.pdbx_description
1 polymer ?
#
loop_
_entity_poly.entity_id
_entity_poly.type
_entity_poly.pdbx_seq_one_letter_code
_entity_poly.pdbx_strand_id
1 'polypeptide(L)'
;MVNEDCIYFEDKLAEPKFKIGDWIISSVLGTALIMGVNDSNEYQLEDTDGKQKFSSIDYVNHAYDKWTIQDAKDGDVLAISWLEDKNLWEKIIIFKKYRGQGVEGYGNTFKNWKLAFTDEEVPYYSKTWTCNLHPATKEQRDLLFQKIKEAGGYKWNTETKTLEKLP
;
A
#
# COMPACT_ATOMS: atom_id res chain seq x y z
N MET A 1 40.66 -30.90 35.70
CA MET A 1 40.70 -30.13 34.46
C MET A 1 39.34 -30.30 33.83
N VAL A 2 38.48 -29.31 34.00
CA VAL A 2 37.16 -29.29 33.40
C VAL A 2 37.29 -28.42 32.16
N ASN A 3 37.14 -29.03 30.98
CA ASN A 3 37.16 -28.35 29.72
C ASN A 3 35.70 -27.84 29.50
N GLU A 4 35.46 -26.57 29.82
CA GLU A 4 34.25 -25.90 29.44
C GLU A 4 34.35 -25.48 27.97
N ASP A 5 33.91 -26.33 27.07
CA ASP A 5 33.61 -25.95 25.70
C ASP A 5 32.40 -24.99 25.75
N CYS A 6 32.67 -23.70 25.91
CA CYS A 6 31.70 -22.66 25.61
C CYS A 6 31.42 -22.72 24.13
N ILE A 7 30.32 -23.37 23.78
CA ILE A 7 29.74 -23.28 22.44
C ILE A 7 29.19 -21.86 22.32
N TYR A 8 29.95 -20.96 21.72
CA TYR A 8 29.46 -19.67 21.27
C TYR A 8 28.52 -19.96 20.12
N PHE A 9 27.23 -19.92 20.39
CA PHE A 9 26.23 -19.72 19.32
C PHE A 9 26.45 -18.29 18.83
N GLU A 10 27.12 -18.14 17.68
CA GLU A 10 26.98 -16.92 16.92
C GLU A 10 25.49 -16.78 16.59
N ASP A 11 24.80 -15.87 17.25
CA ASP A 11 23.44 -15.47 16.88
C ASP A 11 23.52 -14.92 15.46
N LYS A 12 23.29 -15.78 14.48
CA LYS A 12 23.29 -15.39 13.09
C LYS A 12 22.08 -14.47 12.90
N LEU A 13 22.38 -13.17 12.74
CA LEU A 13 21.36 -12.18 12.49
C LEU A 13 20.50 -12.60 11.31
N ALA A 14 19.19 -12.49 11.45
CA ALA A 14 18.25 -12.82 10.38
C ALA A 14 18.49 -11.92 9.15
N GLU A 15 18.58 -12.54 7.98
CA GLU A 15 18.71 -11.79 6.73
C GLU A 15 17.35 -11.19 6.32
N PRO A 16 17.33 -9.95 5.81
CA PRO A 16 16.10 -9.32 5.35
C PRO A 16 15.42 -10.10 4.20
N LYS A 17 14.17 -10.54 4.39
CA LYS A 17 13.31 -11.15 3.36
C LYS A 17 12.76 -10.10 2.40
N PHE A 18 12.50 -8.89 2.89
CA PHE A 18 11.86 -7.80 2.15
C PHE A 18 12.86 -6.68 1.85
N LYS A 19 12.59 -5.93 0.77
CA LYS A 19 13.41 -4.78 0.34
C LYS A 19 12.73 -3.47 0.70
N ILE A 20 13.51 -2.40 0.79
CA ILE A 20 12.98 -1.03 0.89
C ILE A 20 12.04 -0.75 -0.28
N GLY A 21 10.85 -0.24 0.00
CA GLY A 21 9.79 -0.01 -0.97
C GLY A 21 8.83 -1.19 -1.17
N ASP A 22 9.10 -2.36 -0.59
CA ASP A 22 8.12 -3.46 -0.60
C ASP A 22 6.94 -3.14 0.31
N TRP A 23 5.74 -3.38 -0.19
CA TRP A 23 4.54 -3.47 0.62
C TRP A 23 4.37 -4.88 1.13
N ILE A 24 4.11 -5.00 2.42
CA ILE A 24 3.92 -6.27 3.13
C ILE A 24 2.58 -6.30 3.84
N ILE A 25 2.04 -7.49 4.05
CA ILE A 25 0.73 -7.69 4.68
C ILE A 25 0.80 -8.79 5.74
N SER A 26 0.12 -8.56 6.84
CA SER A 26 -0.15 -9.55 7.89
C SER A 26 -1.64 -9.58 8.16
N SER A 27 -2.22 -10.75 8.32
CA SER A 27 -3.65 -10.91 8.67
C SER A 27 -4.01 -10.29 10.02
N VAL A 28 -3.04 -10.12 10.92
CA VAL A 28 -3.24 -9.59 12.27
C VAL A 28 -2.78 -8.13 12.38
N LEU A 29 -1.66 -7.79 11.73
CA LEU A 29 -0.99 -6.50 11.92
C LEU A 29 -1.27 -5.50 10.79
N GLY A 30 -2.00 -5.94 9.77
CA GLY A 30 -2.37 -5.11 8.62
C GLY A 30 -1.25 -4.95 7.59
N THR A 31 -1.38 -3.91 6.78
CA THR A 31 -0.47 -3.61 5.65
C THR A 31 0.54 -2.55 6.05
N ALA A 32 1.79 -2.72 5.63
CA ALA A 32 2.87 -1.77 5.89
C ALA A 32 3.84 -1.68 4.70
N LEU A 33 4.49 -0.53 4.58
CA LEU A 33 5.58 -0.26 3.66
C LEU A 33 6.92 -0.42 4.38
N ILE A 34 7.87 -1.09 3.75
CA ILE A 34 9.27 -1.14 4.23
C ILE A 34 9.96 0.17 3.87
N MET A 35 10.26 0.99 4.87
CA MET A 35 10.93 2.28 4.70
C MET A 35 12.45 2.18 4.75
N GLY A 36 12.97 1.23 5.52
CA GLY A 36 14.40 1.07 5.72
C GLY A 36 14.75 -0.08 6.66
N VAL A 37 16.04 -0.24 6.89
CA VAL A 37 16.61 -1.11 7.93
C VAL A 37 17.57 -0.25 8.72
N ASN A 38 17.48 -0.29 10.05
CA ASN A 38 18.37 0.46 10.93
C ASN A 38 19.62 -0.35 11.32
N ASP A 39 20.57 0.31 12.02
CA ASP A 39 21.82 -0.31 12.49
C ASP A 39 21.60 -1.40 13.54
N SER A 40 20.42 -1.44 14.17
CA SER A 40 20.02 -2.48 15.13
C SER A 40 19.41 -3.72 14.47
N ASN A 41 19.50 -3.84 13.14
CA ASN A 41 18.93 -4.93 12.36
C ASN A 41 17.39 -5.03 12.49
N GLU A 42 16.71 -3.89 12.46
CA GLU A 42 15.26 -3.80 12.49
C GLU A 42 14.73 -3.13 11.24
N TYR A 43 13.59 -3.62 10.72
CA TYR A 43 12.84 -2.91 9.69
C TYR A 43 12.18 -1.65 10.26
N GLN A 44 12.30 -0.54 9.54
CA GLN A 44 11.44 0.61 9.69
C GLN A 44 10.19 0.41 8.82
N LEU A 45 9.03 0.32 9.45
CA LEU A 45 7.75 0.08 8.82
C LEU A 45 6.87 1.34 8.91
N GLU A 46 6.11 1.61 7.85
CA GLU A 46 5.07 2.64 7.86
C GLU A 46 3.73 2.02 7.44
N ASP A 47 2.70 2.18 8.26
CA ASP A 47 1.36 1.71 7.90
C ASP A 47 0.65 2.67 6.93
N THR A 48 -0.52 2.27 6.43
CA THR A 48 -1.31 3.10 5.51
C THR A 48 -1.82 4.40 6.13
N ASP A 49 -1.75 4.55 7.45
CA ASP A 49 -2.09 5.79 8.18
C ASP A 49 -0.87 6.68 8.44
N GLY A 50 0.31 6.29 7.94
CA GLY A 50 1.57 7.02 8.10
C GLY A 50 2.20 6.84 9.48
N LYS A 51 1.76 5.86 10.26
CA LYS A 51 2.39 5.55 11.55
C LYS A 51 3.61 4.69 11.33
N GLN A 52 4.72 5.14 11.90
CA GLN A 52 5.99 4.44 11.80
C GLN A 52 6.27 3.61 13.04
N LYS A 53 6.90 2.47 12.83
CA LYS A 53 7.42 1.60 13.90
C LYS A 53 8.67 0.86 13.45
N PHE A 54 9.48 0.44 14.42
CA PHE A 54 10.57 -0.50 14.19
C PHE A 54 10.17 -1.90 14.63
N SER A 55 10.67 -2.90 13.92
CA SER A 55 10.40 -4.30 14.24
C SER A 55 11.55 -5.17 13.79
N SER A 56 11.93 -6.17 14.60
CA SER A 56 13.05 -7.05 14.26
C SER A 56 12.82 -7.74 12.92
N ILE A 57 13.88 -7.92 12.16
CA ILE A 57 13.85 -8.59 10.86
C ILE A 57 13.26 -9.99 10.98
N ASP A 58 13.68 -10.74 12.00
CA ASP A 58 13.18 -12.09 12.24
C ASP A 58 11.65 -12.12 12.42
N TYR A 59 11.12 -11.24 13.28
CA TYR A 59 9.68 -11.16 13.49
C TYR A 59 8.92 -10.80 12.21
N VAL A 60 9.39 -9.80 11.46
CA VAL A 60 8.72 -9.36 10.22
C VAL A 60 8.79 -10.44 9.16
N ASN A 61 9.91 -11.14 9.02
CA ASN A 61 10.07 -12.23 8.07
C ASN A 61 9.06 -13.37 8.29
N HIS A 62 8.67 -13.62 9.54
CA HIS A 62 7.72 -14.66 9.90
C HIS A 62 6.26 -14.18 9.92
N ALA A 63 6.02 -12.92 10.32
CA ALA A 63 4.66 -12.40 10.54
C ALA A 63 4.02 -11.78 9.30
N TYR A 64 4.80 -11.53 8.25
CA TYR A 64 4.33 -10.85 7.05
C TYR A 64 4.63 -11.63 5.76
N ASP A 65 3.74 -11.43 4.78
CA ASP A 65 3.95 -11.81 3.40
C ASP A 65 4.06 -10.57 2.50
N LYS A 66 4.58 -10.74 1.28
CA LYS A 66 4.60 -9.66 0.30
C LYS A 66 3.16 -9.37 -0.14
N TRP A 67 2.75 -8.10 -0.07
CA TRP A 67 1.44 -7.68 -0.54
C TRP A 67 1.30 -7.86 -2.06
N THR A 68 0.13 -8.31 -2.48
CA THR A 68 -0.25 -8.46 -3.89
C THR A 68 -1.61 -7.81 -4.13
N ILE A 69 -1.98 -7.56 -5.37
CA ILE A 69 -3.30 -7.00 -5.71
C ILE A 69 -4.46 -7.89 -5.24
N GLN A 70 -4.24 -9.16 -4.99
CA GLN A 70 -5.26 -10.08 -4.47
C GLN A 70 -5.59 -9.81 -2.99
N ASP A 71 -4.72 -9.10 -2.28
CA ASP A 71 -4.92 -8.72 -0.88
C ASP A 71 -5.76 -7.45 -0.75
N ALA A 72 -6.01 -6.74 -1.86
CA ALA A 72 -6.81 -5.52 -1.87
C ALA A 72 -8.28 -5.80 -1.53
N LYS A 73 -8.86 -4.94 -0.70
CA LYS A 73 -10.26 -5.02 -0.27
C LYS A 73 -11.07 -3.88 -0.87
N ASP A 74 -12.37 -4.12 -1.03
CA ASP A 74 -13.32 -3.11 -1.50
C ASP A 74 -13.24 -1.83 -0.66
N GLY A 75 -12.93 -0.71 -1.32
CA GLY A 75 -12.73 0.60 -0.70
C GLY A 75 -11.28 0.94 -0.37
N ASP A 76 -10.34 0.03 -0.54
CA ASP A 76 -8.92 0.35 -0.38
C ASP A 76 -8.48 1.39 -1.42
N VAL A 77 -7.62 2.29 -0.98
CA VAL A 77 -6.99 3.26 -1.89
C VAL A 77 -5.68 2.68 -2.38
N LEU A 78 -5.56 2.54 -3.69
CA LEU A 78 -4.39 2.02 -4.36
C LEU A 78 -3.76 3.08 -5.26
N ALA A 79 -2.44 3.04 -5.39
CA ALA A 79 -1.67 3.91 -6.27
C ALA A 79 -0.91 3.10 -7.32
N ILE A 80 -0.66 3.72 -8.48
CA ILE A 80 0.22 3.20 -9.52
C ILE A 80 1.42 4.13 -9.59
N SER A 81 2.60 3.58 -9.31
CA SER A 81 3.85 4.29 -9.52
C SER A 81 4.48 3.83 -10.84
N TRP A 82 4.69 4.74 -11.77
CA TRP A 82 5.44 4.45 -12.98
C TRP A 82 6.92 4.57 -12.71
N LEU A 83 7.67 3.49 -12.93
CA LEU A 83 9.07 3.35 -12.55
C LEU A 83 10.04 4.30 -13.28
N GLU A 84 9.65 4.91 -14.40
CA GLU A 84 10.58 5.63 -15.28
C GLU A 84 10.54 7.16 -15.13
N ASP A 85 9.49 7.73 -14.53
CA ASP A 85 9.43 9.18 -14.39
C ASP A 85 8.65 9.60 -13.14
N LYS A 86 9.38 9.92 -12.08
CA LYS A 86 8.82 10.34 -10.79
C LYS A 86 7.94 11.59 -10.87
N ASN A 87 7.91 12.28 -12.00
CA ASN A 87 7.18 13.53 -12.19
C ASN A 87 5.91 13.39 -13.01
N LEU A 88 5.60 12.25 -13.61
CA LEU A 88 4.61 12.24 -14.68
C LEU A 88 3.25 11.59 -14.36
N TRP A 89 3.12 10.59 -13.51
CA TRP A 89 1.84 9.89 -13.44
C TRP A 89 1.65 9.06 -12.16
N GLU A 90 1.26 9.71 -11.11
CA GLU A 90 0.68 9.01 -9.98
C GLU A 90 -0.83 8.89 -10.22
N LYS A 91 -1.29 7.68 -10.47
CA LYS A 91 -2.71 7.39 -10.56
C LYS A 91 -3.16 6.74 -9.25
N ILE A 92 -4.15 7.33 -8.62
CA ILE A 92 -4.71 6.83 -7.37
C ILE A 92 -6.15 6.43 -7.63
N ILE A 93 -6.53 5.24 -7.19
CA ILE A 93 -7.87 4.69 -7.37
C ILE A 93 -8.46 4.24 -6.04
N ILE A 94 -9.78 4.23 -5.93
CA ILE A 94 -10.50 3.52 -4.88
C ILE A 94 -10.86 2.15 -5.45
N PHE A 95 -10.25 1.09 -4.93
CA PHE A 95 -10.42 -0.27 -5.43
C PHE A 95 -11.84 -0.78 -5.14
N LYS A 96 -12.46 -1.47 -6.09
CA LYS A 96 -13.74 -2.13 -5.93
C LYS A 96 -13.60 -3.64 -5.90
N LYS A 97 -13.05 -4.22 -6.93
CA LYS A 97 -12.84 -5.67 -7.02
C LYS A 97 -11.82 -6.04 -8.10
N TYR A 98 -11.29 -7.23 -7.97
CA TYR A 98 -10.52 -7.89 -9.01
C TYR A 98 -11.47 -8.54 -10.03
N ARG A 99 -11.18 -8.41 -11.32
CA ARG A 99 -11.96 -9.01 -12.40
C ARG A 99 -11.05 -9.53 -13.51
N GLY A 100 -10.94 -10.84 -13.61
CA GLY A 100 -10.10 -11.49 -14.60
C GLY A 100 -8.63 -11.07 -14.46
N GLN A 101 -8.10 -10.37 -15.46
CA GLN A 101 -6.71 -9.89 -15.47
C GLN A 101 -6.60 -8.40 -15.10
N GLY A 102 -7.66 -7.79 -14.59
CA GLY A 102 -7.69 -6.37 -14.26
C GLY A 102 -8.47 -6.07 -13.00
N VAL A 103 -8.61 -4.80 -12.68
CA VAL A 103 -9.35 -4.32 -11.50
C VAL A 103 -10.41 -3.32 -11.89
N GLU A 104 -11.50 -3.30 -11.14
CA GLU A 104 -12.51 -2.25 -11.16
C GLU A 104 -12.32 -1.33 -9.96
N GLY A 105 -12.51 -0.03 -10.16
CA GLY A 105 -12.42 0.98 -9.11
C GLY A 105 -13.61 1.93 -9.14
N TYR A 106 -13.84 2.68 -8.05
CA TYR A 106 -14.94 3.63 -7.92
C TYR A 106 -14.67 4.99 -8.58
N GLY A 107 -13.42 5.22 -8.95
CA GLY A 107 -13.02 6.45 -9.58
C GLY A 107 -11.55 6.41 -9.96
N ASN A 108 -11.09 7.45 -10.61
CA ASN A 108 -9.68 7.57 -10.91
C ASN A 108 -9.26 9.04 -10.97
N THR A 109 -7.99 9.28 -10.72
CA THR A 109 -7.34 10.54 -11.02
C THR A 109 -6.60 10.41 -12.34
N PHE A 110 -6.86 11.33 -13.28
CA PHE A 110 -6.12 11.41 -14.54
C PHE A 110 -5.10 12.54 -14.52
N LYS A 111 -4.29 12.58 -15.57
CA LYS A 111 -3.47 13.74 -15.91
C LYS A 111 -4.30 15.02 -15.75
N ASN A 112 -3.75 16.01 -15.06
CA ASN A 112 -4.42 17.24 -14.69
C ASN A 112 -5.47 17.10 -13.56
N TRP A 113 -5.43 16.01 -12.77
CA TRP A 113 -6.24 15.87 -11.56
C TRP A 113 -7.76 16.00 -11.81
N LYS A 114 -8.20 15.66 -13.02
CA LYS A 114 -9.63 15.49 -13.25
C LYS A 114 -10.08 14.20 -12.59
N LEU A 115 -10.93 14.32 -11.60
CA LEU A 115 -11.66 13.18 -11.04
C LEU A 115 -12.76 12.81 -12.03
N ALA A 116 -12.69 11.59 -12.53
CA ALA A 116 -13.79 10.99 -13.26
C ALA A 116 -14.47 9.98 -12.33
N PHE A 117 -15.50 10.40 -11.65
CA PHE A 117 -16.45 9.49 -11.03
C PHE A 117 -17.61 9.34 -12.00
N THR A 118 -17.78 8.15 -12.53
CA THR A 118 -18.94 7.84 -13.33
C THR A 118 -19.87 6.98 -12.49
N ASP A 119 -21.08 7.45 -12.28
CA ASP A 119 -22.12 6.67 -11.62
C ASP A 119 -22.58 5.49 -12.49
N GLU A 120 -22.24 5.50 -13.78
CA GLU A 120 -22.77 4.57 -14.77
C GLU A 120 -21.78 3.48 -15.21
N GLU A 121 -20.47 3.74 -15.20
CA GLU A 121 -19.46 2.75 -15.56
C GLU A 121 -18.31 2.70 -14.55
N VAL A 122 -18.09 1.51 -14.02
CA VAL A 122 -16.96 1.26 -13.13
C VAL A 122 -15.66 1.24 -13.96
N PRO A 123 -14.71 2.16 -13.74
CA PRO A 123 -13.48 2.15 -14.49
C PRO A 123 -12.76 0.81 -14.37
N TYR A 124 -12.39 0.24 -15.51
CA TYR A 124 -11.64 -1.00 -15.60
C TYR A 124 -10.18 -0.72 -15.95
N TYR A 125 -9.27 -1.36 -15.22
CA TYR A 125 -7.82 -1.27 -15.42
C TYR A 125 -7.29 -2.61 -15.87
N SER A 126 -6.67 -2.65 -17.04
CA SER A 126 -6.10 -3.87 -17.62
C SER A 126 -4.93 -4.41 -16.78
N LYS A 127 -4.51 -5.65 -17.06
CA LYS A 127 -3.38 -6.31 -16.41
C LYS A 127 -2.09 -5.46 -16.43
N THR A 128 -1.81 -4.77 -17.53
CA THR A 128 -0.63 -3.92 -17.66
C THR A 128 -0.59 -2.80 -16.60
N TRP A 129 -1.76 -2.34 -16.17
CA TRP A 129 -1.88 -1.33 -15.12
C TRP A 129 -1.87 -1.96 -13.72
N THR A 130 -2.47 -3.13 -13.56
CA THR A 130 -2.66 -3.76 -12.25
C THR A 130 -1.38 -4.36 -11.67
N CYS A 131 -0.41 -4.73 -12.51
CA CYS A 131 0.86 -5.25 -12.01
C CYS A 131 1.71 -4.22 -11.24
N ASN A 132 1.40 -2.93 -11.41
CA ASN A 132 2.09 -1.83 -10.73
C ASN A 132 1.25 -1.17 -9.63
N LEU A 133 0.08 -1.74 -9.31
CA LEU A 133 -0.75 -1.28 -8.20
C LEU A 133 -0.15 -1.71 -6.86
N HIS A 134 -0.16 -0.79 -5.92
CA HIS A 134 0.23 -1.01 -4.54
C HIS A 134 -0.69 -0.21 -3.60
N PRO A 135 -0.74 -0.50 -2.30
CA PRO A 135 -1.45 0.33 -1.34
C PRO A 135 -0.98 1.79 -1.41
N ALA A 136 -1.90 2.73 -1.33
CA ALA A 136 -1.55 4.15 -1.32
C ALA A 136 -0.93 4.53 0.04
N THR A 137 0.10 5.38 0.01
CA THR A 137 0.61 6.03 1.21
C THR A 137 -0.44 6.98 1.79
N LYS A 138 -0.21 7.44 3.01
CA LYS A 138 -1.10 8.42 3.63
C LYS A 138 -1.21 9.69 2.78
N GLU A 139 -0.10 10.20 2.27
CA GLU A 139 -0.04 11.41 1.44
C GLU A 139 -0.84 11.24 0.16
N GLN A 140 -0.70 10.10 -0.51
CA GLN A 140 -1.44 9.77 -1.74
C GLN A 140 -2.94 9.69 -1.48
N ARG A 141 -3.34 9.05 -0.39
CA ARG A 141 -4.74 8.93 0.03
C ARG A 141 -5.32 10.30 0.39
N ASP A 142 -4.63 11.08 1.19
CA ASP A 142 -5.07 12.41 1.60
C ASP A 142 -5.23 13.33 0.38
N LEU A 143 -4.29 13.25 -0.57
CA LEU A 143 -4.37 13.98 -1.83
C LEU A 143 -5.60 13.59 -2.66
N LEU A 144 -5.91 12.28 -2.77
CA LEU A 144 -7.11 11.83 -3.46
C LEU A 144 -8.38 12.42 -2.82
N PHE A 145 -8.51 12.33 -1.50
CA PHE A 145 -9.69 12.82 -0.79
C PHE A 145 -9.80 14.35 -0.83
N GLN A 146 -8.67 15.06 -0.80
CA GLN A 146 -8.67 16.50 -1.04
C GLN A 146 -9.21 16.84 -2.44
N LYS A 147 -8.75 16.13 -3.48
CA LYS A 147 -9.21 16.33 -4.85
C LYS A 147 -10.69 15.97 -5.05
N ILE A 148 -11.17 14.95 -4.38
CA ILE A 148 -12.61 14.63 -4.35
C ILE A 148 -13.42 15.81 -3.80
N LYS A 149 -12.97 16.39 -2.70
CA LYS A 149 -13.62 17.55 -2.08
C LYS A 149 -13.60 18.80 -2.98
N GLU A 150 -12.45 19.07 -3.62
CA GLU A 150 -12.27 20.22 -4.52
C GLU A 150 -13.11 20.12 -5.80
N ALA A 151 -13.27 18.92 -6.35
CA ALA A 151 -13.91 18.69 -7.65
C ALA A 151 -15.42 18.94 -7.69
N GLY A 152 -16.07 19.15 -6.56
CA GLY A 152 -17.50 19.43 -6.56
C GLY A 152 -18.16 19.35 -5.20
N GLY A 153 -17.38 19.43 -4.12
CA GLY A 153 -17.92 19.38 -2.77
C GLY A 153 -18.43 17.97 -2.40
N TYR A 154 -17.72 16.94 -2.82
CA TYR A 154 -18.02 15.56 -2.43
C TYR A 154 -17.04 15.06 -1.36
N LYS A 155 -17.47 14.04 -0.60
CA LYS A 155 -16.64 13.20 0.24
C LYS A 155 -16.87 11.73 -0.09
N TRP A 156 -15.85 10.91 0.09
CA TRP A 156 -15.99 9.46 0.01
C TRP A 156 -16.53 8.91 1.34
N ASN A 157 -17.65 8.16 1.28
CA ASN A 157 -18.15 7.40 2.41
C ASN A 157 -17.63 5.97 2.33
N THR A 158 -16.79 5.58 3.29
CA THR A 158 -16.16 4.26 3.33
C THR A 158 -17.13 3.15 3.71
N GLU A 159 -18.22 3.45 4.39
CA GLU A 159 -19.22 2.47 4.81
C GLU A 159 -20.16 2.11 3.65
N THR A 160 -20.69 3.14 2.99
CA THR A 160 -21.65 2.96 1.87
C THR A 160 -20.96 2.76 0.54
N LYS A 161 -19.65 2.97 0.43
CA LYS A 161 -18.86 2.94 -0.82
C LYS A 161 -19.40 3.90 -1.89
N THR A 162 -19.79 5.09 -1.46
CA THR A 162 -20.38 6.12 -2.33
C THR A 162 -19.72 7.48 -2.15
N LEU A 163 -19.86 8.32 -3.18
CA LEU A 163 -19.56 9.74 -3.07
C LEU A 163 -20.79 10.47 -2.56
N GLU A 164 -20.64 11.12 -1.42
CA GLU A 164 -21.66 11.96 -0.81
C GLU A 164 -21.38 13.42 -1.09
N LYS A 165 -22.38 14.15 -1.57
CA LYS A 165 -22.29 15.61 -1.75
C LYS A 165 -22.22 16.29 -0.37
N LEU A 166 -21.25 17.17 -0.21
CA LEU A 166 -21.17 18.01 0.97
C LEU A 166 -22.28 19.08 0.92
N PRO A 167 -22.86 19.44 2.07
CA PRO A 167 -23.88 20.47 2.15
C PRO A 167 -23.36 21.86 1.73
#